data_3b93ec02cb70ee217fc6a3bc11fd1b5d
#
_entry.id   3b93ec02cb70ee217fc6a3bc11fd1b5d
#
_cell.length_a   1.000
_cell.length_b   1.000
_cell.length_c   1.000
_cell.angle_alpha   90.00
_cell.angle_beta   90.00
_cell.angle_gamma   90.00
#
_symmetry.space_group_name_H-M   'P 1'
#
loop_
_entity.id
_entity.type
_entity.pdbx_description
1 polymer ?
#
loop_
_entity_poly.entity_id
_entity_poly.type
_entity_poly.pdbx_seq_one_letter_code
_entity_poly.pdbx_strand_id
1 'polypeptide(L)'
;MGKIYYMMGKSSSGKDTIYKDIRKDLPKLKTLTLYTTRPMREGEKDGVEYYFVTDEILEKYREEGKIIELRTYQTVYGDWKYATIDDGQINLDENDYLMIGTLESYIKTKEYYGNENLIPLYIEVED
;
A
#
# COMPACT_ATOMS: atom_id res chain seq x y z
N MET A 1 6.99 -19.14 7.04
CA MET A 1 6.33 -17.87 7.29
C MET A 1 6.59 -16.91 6.14
N GLY A 2 5.57 -16.22 5.67
CA GLY A 2 5.70 -15.31 4.53
C GLY A 2 6.37 -13.99 4.84
N LYS A 3 6.73 -13.29 3.80
CA LYS A 3 7.38 -12.00 3.88
C LYS A 3 6.62 -10.95 3.09
N ILE A 4 6.79 -9.69 3.46
CA ILE A 4 6.29 -8.55 2.72
C ILE A 4 7.47 -7.88 2.03
N TYR A 5 7.49 -7.95 0.70
CA TYR A 5 8.50 -7.26 -0.10
C TYR A 5 7.97 -5.86 -0.38
N TYR A 6 8.64 -4.85 0.19
CA TYR A 6 8.16 -3.48 0.13
C TYR A 6 9.00 -2.67 -0.83
N MET A 7 8.41 -2.31 -1.97
CA MET A 7 9.11 -1.58 -3.03
C MET A 7 9.02 -0.08 -2.80
N MET A 8 10.16 0.58 -2.86
CA MET A 8 10.30 2.03 -2.67
C MET A 8 11.14 2.63 -3.77
N GLY A 9 11.03 3.93 -3.95
CA GLY A 9 11.82 4.68 -4.91
C GLY A 9 11.16 6.01 -5.21
N LYS A 10 11.88 6.87 -5.92
CA LYS A 10 11.34 8.14 -6.35
C LYS A 10 10.19 7.90 -7.35
N SER A 11 9.22 8.80 -7.38
CA SER A 11 8.07 8.67 -8.27
C SER A 11 8.44 8.59 -9.76
N SER A 12 9.57 9.17 -10.14
CA SER A 12 10.06 9.14 -11.52
C SER A 12 10.99 7.96 -11.83
N SER A 13 11.10 7.00 -10.92
CA SER A 13 12.09 5.91 -11.04
C SER A 13 11.61 4.73 -11.88
N GLY A 14 10.36 4.74 -12.35
CA GLY A 14 9.79 3.60 -13.07
C GLY A 14 9.36 2.46 -12.17
N LYS A 15 9.24 2.71 -10.87
CA LYS A 15 8.88 1.65 -9.90
C LYS A 15 7.52 1.04 -10.18
N ASP A 16 6.57 1.83 -10.70
CA ASP A 16 5.24 1.30 -11.04
C ASP A 16 5.30 0.27 -12.15
N THR A 17 6.17 0.49 -13.15
CA THR A 17 6.37 -0.46 -14.23
C THR A 17 7.02 -1.75 -13.71
N ILE A 18 8.04 -1.60 -12.87
CA ILE A 18 8.72 -2.74 -12.25
C ILE A 18 7.74 -3.52 -11.36
N TYR A 19 6.91 -2.82 -10.61
CA TYR A 19 5.88 -3.44 -9.76
C TYR A 19 4.94 -4.30 -10.59
N LYS A 20 4.46 -3.77 -11.72
CA LYS A 20 3.57 -4.52 -12.62
C LYS A 20 4.26 -5.74 -13.22
N ASP A 21 5.53 -5.61 -13.60
CA ASP A 21 6.31 -6.72 -14.16
C ASP A 21 6.51 -7.83 -13.14
N ILE A 22 6.81 -7.48 -11.89
CA ILE A 22 6.97 -8.47 -10.82
C ILE A 22 5.66 -9.20 -10.56
N ARG A 23 4.54 -8.50 -10.55
CA ARG A 23 3.22 -9.12 -10.37
C ARG A 23 2.91 -10.11 -11.47
N LYS A 24 3.31 -9.78 -12.70
CA LYS A 24 3.08 -10.66 -13.86
C LYS A 24 3.98 -11.88 -13.81
N ASP A 25 5.26 -11.70 -13.46
CA ASP A 25 6.25 -12.78 -13.46
C ASP A 25 6.14 -13.68 -12.23
N LEU A 26 5.68 -13.14 -11.11
CA LEU A 26 5.55 -13.86 -9.84
C LEU A 26 4.12 -13.82 -9.33
N PRO A 27 3.20 -14.53 -9.99
CA PRO A 27 1.77 -14.46 -9.64
C PRO A 27 1.44 -15.02 -8.26
N LYS A 28 2.38 -15.72 -7.63
CA LYS A 28 2.20 -16.22 -6.26
C LYS A 28 2.32 -15.13 -5.22
N LEU A 29 2.97 -14.02 -5.55
CA LEU A 29 3.02 -12.86 -4.67
C LEU A 29 1.65 -12.19 -4.67
N LYS A 30 1.10 -12.04 -3.49
CA LYS A 30 -0.17 -11.35 -3.30
C LYS A 30 0.06 -9.85 -3.21
N THR A 31 -0.94 -9.06 -3.47
CA THR A 31 -0.87 -7.60 -3.31
C THR A 31 -1.93 -7.15 -2.34
N LEU A 32 -1.74 -5.95 -1.80
CA LEU A 32 -2.67 -5.36 -0.85
C LEU A 32 -3.42 -4.22 -1.53
N THR A 33 -4.74 -4.19 -1.37
CA THR A 33 -5.55 -3.07 -1.84
C THR A 33 -5.63 -2.02 -0.74
N LEU A 34 -5.15 -0.82 -1.05
CA LEU A 34 -5.18 0.30 -0.11
C LEU A 34 -6.54 0.99 -0.12
N TYR A 35 -6.77 1.82 0.87
CA TYR A 35 -7.99 2.60 1.00
C TYR A 35 -7.74 4.06 0.66
N THR A 36 -8.73 4.73 0.07
CA THR A 36 -8.60 6.16 -0.24
C THR A 36 -9.94 6.87 -0.11
N THR A 37 -9.88 8.15 0.26
CA THR A 37 -11.05 9.04 0.22
C THR A 37 -11.14 9.78 -1.12
N ARG A 38 -10.14 9.63 -1.99
CA ARG A 38 -10.16 10.21 -3.32
C ARG A 38 -11.37 9.68 -4.10
N PRO A 39 -12.08 10.54 -4.84
CA PRO A 39 -13.18 10.05 -5.67
C PRO A 39 -12.71 9.03 -6.72
N MET A 40 -13.55 8.06 -6.98
CA MET A 40 -13.30 7.06 -8.01
C MET A 40 -13.24 7.75 -9.38
N ARG A 41 -12.25 7.37 -10.17
CA ARG A 41 -12.08 7.88 -11.54
C ARG A 41 -12.75 6.94 -12.54
N GLU A 42 -13.01 7.47 -13.75
CA GLU A 42 -13.57 6.65 -14.80
C GLU A 42 -12.67 5.46 -15.10
N GLY A 43 -13.26 4.28 -15.21
CA GLY A 43 -12.54 3.04 -15.46
C GLY A 43 -12.03 2.34 -14.20
N GLU A 44 -12.09 3.00 -13.04
CA GLU A 44 -11.70 2.37 -11.77
C GLU A 44 -12.86 1.58 -11.17
N LYS A 45 -12.53 0.60 -10.35
CA LYS A 45 -13.52 -0.21 -9.64
C LYS A 45 -13.14 -0.34 -8.18
N ASP A 46 -14.14 -0.22 -7.31
CA ASP A 46 -13.94 -0.42 -5.88
C ASP A 46 -13.37 -1.81 -5.59
N GLY A 47 -12.32 -1.84 -4.77
CA GLY A 47 -11.64 -3.09 -4.42
C GLY A 47 -10.57 -3.53 -5.41
N VAL A 48 -10.39 -2.83 -6.52
CA VAL A 48 -9.36 -3.16 -7.52
C VAL A 48 -8.18 -2.19 -7.36
N GLU A 49 -8.34 -0.92 -7.75
CA GLU A 49 -7.29 0.08 -7.57
C GLU A 49 -7.18 0.49 -6.11
N TYR A 50 -8.34 0.74 -5.48
CA TYR A 50 -8.46 1.10 -4.07
C TYR A 50 -9.83 0.64 -3.56
N TYR A 51 -9.96 0.59 -2.25
CA TYR A 51 -11.27 0.65 -1.61
C TYR A 51 -11.59 2.13 -1.43
N PHE A 52 -12.61 2.61 -2.14
CA PHE A 52 -13.02 4.02 -2.10
C PHE A 52 -13.99 4.22 -0.93
N VAL A 53 -13.57 4.99 0.06
CA VAL A 53 -14.27 5.12 1.33
C VAL A 53 -14.45 6.58 1.72
N THR A 54 -15.20 6.81 2.80
CA THR A 54 -15.38 8.14 3.38
C THR A 54 -14.41 8.36 4.54
N ASP A 55 -14.25 9.61 4.95
CA ASP A 55 -13.46 9.95 6.14
C ASP A 55 -13.99 9.24 7.39
N GLU A 56 -15.30 9.09 7.50
CA GLU A 56 -15.95 8.42 8.63
C GLU A 56 -15.54 6.97 8.72
N ILE A 57 -15.43 6.28 7.58
CA ILE A 57 -15.00 4.88 7.54
C ILE A 57 -13.53 4.77 7.99
N LEU A 58 -12.67 5.68 7.52
CA LEU A 58 -11.27 5.68 7.97
C LEU A 58 -11.15 5.94 9.45
N GLU A 59 -11.95 6.86 9.99
CA GLU A 59 -11.95 7.17 11.42
C GLU A 59 -12.36 5.95 12.24
N LYS A 60 -13.32 5.17 11.76
CA LYS A 60 -13.74 3.94 12.41
C LYS A 60 -12.59 2.93 12.49
N TYR A 61 -11.85 2.75 11.40
CA TYR A 61 -10.69 1.87 11.41
C TYR A 61 -9.59 2.38 12.33
N ARG A 62 -9.41 3.71 12.40
CA ARG A 62 -8.45 4.31 13.31
C ARG A 62 -8.80 4.01 14.76
N GLU A 63 -10.07 4.13 15.12
CA GLU A 63 -10.54 3.81 16.48
C GLU A 63 -10.34 2.34 16.83
N GLU A 64 -10.42 1.45 15.84
CA GLU A 64 -10.19 0.03 16.01
C GLU A 64 -8.71 -0.34 16.05
N GLY A 65 -7.81 0.61 15.79
CA GLY A 65 -6.37 0.37 15.76
C GLY A 65 -5.89 -0.39 14.55
N LYS A 66 -6.64 -0.35 13.46
CA LYS A 66 -6.35 -1.12 12.24
C LYS A 66 -5.62 -0.34 11.16
N ILE A 67 -5.45 0.96 11.32
CA ILE A 67 -4.70 1.76 10.34
C ILE A 67 -3.21 1.55 10.59
N ILE A 68 -2.52 0.98 9.61
CA ILE A 68 -1.08 0.74 9.66
C ILE A 68 -0.32 2.02 9.32
N GLU A 69 -0.77 2.73 8.27
CA GLU A 69 -0.24 4.05 7.94
C GLU A 69 -1.31 4.86 7.21
N LEU A 70 -1.20 6.16 7.31
CA LEU A 70 -2.14 7.09 6.69
C LEU A 70 -1.37 8.27 6.13
N ARG A 71 -1.69 8.64 4.88
CA ARG A 71 -1.10 9.81 4.23
C ARG A 71 -2.23 10.73 3.80
N THR A 72 -2.04 12.03 3.98
CA THR A 72 -3.01 13.04 3.58
C THR A 72 -2.37 13.99 2.57
N TYR A 73 -3.03 14.20 1.45
CA TYR A 73 -2.59 15.14 0.42
C TYR A 73 -3.62 16.24 0.27
N GLN A 74 -3.17 17.47 0.38
CA GLN A 74 -4.03 18.64 0.16
C GLN A 74 -4.11 18.91 -1.34
N THR A 75 -5.33 18.94 -1.86
CA THR A 75 -5.57 19.18 -3.28
C THR A 75 -6.55 20.34 -3.45
N VAL A 76 -6.70 20.80 -4.70
CA VAL A 76 -7.68 21.85 -5.01
C VAL A 76 -9.12 21.39 -4.78
N TYR A 77 -9.34 20.08 -4.68
CA TYR A 77 -10.66 19.48 -4.43
C TYR A 77 -10.86 19.08 -2.96
N GLY A 78 -9.93 19.46 -2.08
CA GLY A 78 -9.93 19.08 -0.67
C GLY A 78 -8.82 18.08 -0.33
N ASP A 79 -8.87 17.55 0.87
CA ASP A 79 -7.86 16.61 1.34
C ASP A 79 -8.19 15.19 0.89
N TRP A 80 -7.24 14.55 0.22
CA TRP A 80 -7.35 13.14 -0.15
C TRP A 80 -6.45 12.31 0.76
N LYS A 81 -7.02 11.27 1.33
CA LYS A 81 -6.30 10.38 2.24
C LYS A 81 -6.09 9.02 1.59
N TYR A 82 -4.93 8.42 1.87
CA TYR A 82 -4.60 7.07 1.43
C TYR A 82 -4.14 6.30 2.67
N ALA A 83 -4.69 5.11 2.86
CA ALA A 83 -4.42 4.35 4.07
C ALA A 83 -4.12 2.88 3.77
N THR A 84 -3.18 2.33 4.52
CA THR A 84 -2.95 0.90 4.58
C THR A 84 -3.66 0.39 5.82
N ILE A 85 -4.60 -0.53 5.65
CA ILE A 85 -5.46 -0.99 6.74
C ILE A 85 -5.33 -2.50 6.92
N ASP A 86 -5.22 -2.92 8.17
CA ASP A 86 -5.21 -4.35 8.52
C ASP A 86 -6.65 -4.85 8.57
N ASP A 87 -7.15 -5.26 7.42
CA ASP A 87 -8.52 -5.72 7.23
C ASP A 87 -8.60 -7.21 6.90
N GLY A 88 -7.52 -7.95 7.16
CA GLY A 88 -7.46 -9.38 6.91
C GLY A 88 -6.89 -9.76 5.56
N GLN A 89 -6.48 -8.81 4.74
CA GLN A 89 -5.87 -9.11 3.44
C GLN A 89 -4.53 -9.82 3.57
N ILE A 90 -3.75 -9.49 4.61
CA ILE A 90 -2.41 -10.04 4.80
C ILE A 90 -2.46 -11.23 5.75
N ASN A 91 -2.03 -12.40 5.24
CA ASN A 91 -1.86 -13.61 6.04
C ASN A 91 -0.45 -14.16 5.78
N LEU A 92 0.47 -13.79 6.66
CA LEU A 92 1.88 -14.16 6.53
C LEU A 92 2.15 -15.64 6.79
N ASP A 93 1.19 -16.37 7.35
CA ASP A 93 1.33 -17.81 7.54
C ASP A 93 1.19 -18.58 6.23
N GLU A 94 0.50 -18.00 5.26
CA GLU A 94 0.18 -18.69 4.01
C GLU A 94 0.81 -18.08 2.77
N ASN A 95 1.10 -16.77 2.78
CA ASN A 95 1.46 -16.05 1.56
C ASN A 95 2.62 -15.07 1.75
N ASP A 96 3.30 -14.77 0.65
CA ASP A 96 4.19 -13.63 0.53
C ASP A 96 3.45 -12.49 -0.17
N TYR A 97 3.86 -11.25 0.10
CA TYR A 97 3.19 -10.08 -0.41
C TYR A 97 4.16 -9.11 -1.06
N LEU A 98 3.67 -8.36 -2.03
CA LEU A 98 4.39 -7.26 -2.65
C LEU A 98 3.61 -5.98 -2.40
N MET A 99 4.28 -5.00 -1.82
CA MET A 99 3.71 -3.68 -1.58
C MET A 99 4.58 -2.62 -2.24
N ILE A 100 4.01 -1.46 -2.49
CA ILE A 100 4.71 -0.32 -3.06
C ILE A 100 4.32 0.94 -2.29
N GLY A 101 5.28 1.79 -1.99
CA GLY A 101 5.00 3.02 -1.25
C GLY A 101 6.26 3.84 -0.99
N THR A 102 6.15 4.71 0.01
CA THR A 102 7.24 5.61 0.41
C THR A 102 8.06 5.00 1.54
N LEU A 103 9.22 5.60 1.82
CA LEU A 103 10.03 5.20 2.96
C LEU A 103 9.25 5.33 4.28
N GLU A 104 8.46 6.39 4.43
CA GLU A 104 7.67 6.59 5.63
C GLU A 104 6.63 5.48 5.81
N SER A 105 5.94 5.10 4.73
CA SER A 105 4.98 4.01 4.76
C SER A 105 5.66 2.68 5.08
N TYR A 106 6.85 2.45 4.53
CA TYR A 106 7.63 1.25 4.81
C TYR A 106 7.97 1.15 6.30
N ILE A 107 8.45 2.24 6.90
CA ILE A 107 8.82 2.27 8.32
C ILE A 107 7.62 1.93 9.19
N LYS A 108 6.47 2.51 8.92
CA LYS A 108 5.24 2.24 9.69
C LYS A 108 4.75 0.81 9.51
N THR A 109 4.82 0.28 8.31
CA THR A 109 4.44 -1.10 8.03
C THR A 109 5.38 -2.07 8.74
N LYS A 110 6.68 -1.76 8.76
CA LYS A 110 7.67 -2.55 9.46
C LYS A 110 7.43 -2.56 10.97
N GLU A 111 7.07 -1.43 11.55
CA GLU A 111 6.74 -1.34 12.96
C GLU A 111 5.51 -2.20 13.30
N TYR A 112 4.55 -2.25 12.40
CA TYR A 112 3.31 -2.99 12.61
C TYR A 112 3.51 -4.50 12.51
N TYR A 113 4.20 -4.98 11.48
CA TYR A 113 4.36 -6.42 11.22
C TYR A 113 5.66 -7.02 11.75
N GLY A 114 6.63 -6.20 12.16
CA GLY A 114 7.92 -6.65 12.66
C GLY A 114 9.02 -6.60 11.61
N ASN A 115 10.24 -6.29 12.05
CA ASN A 115 11.40 -6.09 11.17
C ASN A 115 11.72 -7.30 10.30
N GLU A 116 11.56 -8.49 10.85
CA GLU A 116 11.92 -9.74 10.19
C GLU A 116 10.97 -10.12 9.07
N ASN A 117 9.78 -9.53 9.03
CA ASN A 117 8.77 -9.84 8.02
C ASN A 117 8.79 -8.89 6.83
N LEU A 118 9.51 -7.77 6.93
CA LEU A 118 9.59 -6.75 5.87
C LEU A 118 10.94 -6.81 5.17
N ILE A 119 10.91 -6.92 3.84
CA ILE A 119 12.11 -6.91 3.01
C ILE A 119 12.03 -5.68 2.11
N PRO A 120 12.92 -4.70 2.30
CA PRO A 120 12.88 -3.49 1.48
C PRO A 120 13.50 -3.73 0.10
N LEU A 121 12.85 -3.20 -0.93
CA LEU A 121 13.34 -3.21 -2.30
C LEU A 121 13.39 -1.75 -2.77
N TYR A 122 14.58 -1.20 -2.86
CA TYR A 122 14.75 0.20 -3.25
C TYR A 122 15.14 0.29 -4.72
N ILE A 123 14.34 1.04 -5.48
CA ILE A 123 14.57 1.23 -6.90
C ILE A 123 15.34 2.53 -7.12
N GLU A 124 16.56 2.42 -7.62
CA GLU A 124 17.39 3.56 -7.97
C GLU A 124 17.43 3.72 -9.48
N VAL A 125 17.38 4.97 -9.92
CA VAL A 125 17.55 5.31 -11.33
C VAL A 125 18.75 6.23 -11.43
N GLU A 126 19.72 5.84 -12.25
CA GLU A 126 20.87 6.71 -12.53
C GLU A 126 20.43 7.83 -13.46
N ASP A 127 20.80 9.04 -13.09
CA ASP A 127 20.53 10.22 -13.92
C ASP A 127 21.52 10.33 -15.08
#